data_a0b12f21250e0ae5b9421d30cc367d99
#
_entry.id   a0b12f21250e0ae5b9421d30cc367d99
#
_cell.length_a   1.000
_cell.length_b   1.000
_cell.length_c   1.000
_cell.angle_alpha   90.00
_cell.angle_beta   90.00
_cell.angle_gamma   90.00
#
_symmetry.space_group_name_H-M   'P 1'
#
loop_
_entity.id
_entity.type
_entity.pdbx_description
1 polymer ?
#
loop_
_entity_poly.entity_id
_entity_poly.type
_entity_poly.pdbx_seq_one_letter_code
_entity_poly.pdbx_strand_id
1 'polypeptide(L)'
;PLYSKSKDKAFRLACKELLANPTYWMQFVEECDRNDPRLPLASPYKAFSYYTLADDTTMVAFWKHALTSQSRDGGKTWTQPVKRAQGFVNSNAKIWGQRLSDGSFATVYNPSEYRWPLAVSASRDGIDYTTLNLIQGEVPPMRYGGNYKSYGPQYVRGILPGNGLPDDGNMWLAYSMNKEDIWVAKVPVPMQTVALKPADDDFSDPQTIDRWNIHSLVFAPVSVEKGWLKLADGDASDYAKAERVIPATRLLTLDFDMRVGQNDFGELQMDLVDAHGMPCTRLQWQADGRMMIKVGARYNTVLAHYEAGKTYHIRLLADLANRNVTIWVDGKKYGPKMLFSPLESISRIVFRTGAQRFTPTPDTPADRLPGEDMTDEPQSAA
;
A
#
# COMPACT_ATOMS: atom_id res chain seq x y z
N PRO A 1 37.94 -1.96 22.01
CA PRO A 1 36.58 -2.48 21.74
C PRO A 1 36.50 -3.98 22.02
N LEU A 2 35.33 -4.48 22.45
CA LEU A 2 35.17 -5.90 22.82
C LEU A 2 35.47 -6.85 21.66
N TYR A 3 35.08 -6.47 20.41
CA TYR A 3 35.31 -7.29 19.23
C TYR A 3 36.79 -7.56 18.95
N SER A 4 37.69 -6.66 19.33
CA SER A 4 39.12 -6.82 19.09
C SER A 4 39.76 -7.95 19.93
N LYS A 5 39.05 -8.39 20.99
CA LYS A 5 39.45 -9.51 21.84
C LYS A 5 39.02 -10.88 21.33
N SER A 6 38.17 -10.90 20.27
CA SER A 6 37.73 -12.16 19.65
C SER A 6 38.91 -12.90 19.01
N LYS A 7 38.94 -14.21 19.16
CA LYS A 7 39.90 -15.07 18.46
C LYS A 7 39.55 -15.29 16.99
N ASP A 8 38.30 -15.05 16.63
CA ASP A 8 37.82 -15.15 15.25
C ASP A 8 38.32 -13.96 14.41
N LYS A 9 39.18 -14.27 13.45
CA LYS A 9 39.79 -13.26 12.55
C LYS A 9 38.77 -12.67 11.61
N ALA A 10 37.83 -13.48 11.05
CA ALA A 10 36.80 -13.05 10.12
C ALA A 10 35.84 -12.07 10.80
N PHE A 11 35.39 -12.41 12.00
CA PHE A 11 34.54 -11.51 12.79
C PHE A 11 35.23 -10.17 13.08
N ARG A 12 36.52 -10.18 13.47
CA ARG A 12 37.28 -8.94 13.71
C ARG A 12 37.41 -8.08 12.45
N LEU A 13 37.62 -8.74 11.29
CA LEU A 13 37.71 -8.01 10.01
C LEU A 13 36.36 -7.38 9.67
N ALA A 14 35.27 -8.12 9.72
CA ALA A 14 33.92 -7.61 9.46
C ALA A 14 33.56 -6.42 10.37
N CYS A 15 33.90 -6.49 11.66
CA CYS A 15 33.71 -5.36 12.58
C CYS A 15 34.54 -4.12 12.20
N LYS A 16 35.77 -4.31 11.73
CA LYS A 16 36.59 -3.19 11.25
C LYS A 16 36.04 -2.56 9.99
N GLU A 17 35.59 -3.36 9.04
CA GLU A 17 34.94 -2.89 7.80
C GLU A 17 33.65 -2.13 8.10
N LEU A 18 32.80 -2.67 8.98
CA LEU A 18 31.59 -2.00 9.44
C LEU A 18 31.89 -0.61 10.05
N LEU A 19 32.87 -0.52 10.93
CA LEU A 19 33.25 0.74 11.59
C LEU A 19 33.95 1.72 10.65
N ALA A 20 34.64 1.23 9.63
CA ALA A 20 35.31 2.07 8.64
C ALA A 20 34.36 2.68 7.62
N ASN A 21 33.18 2.09 7.43
CA ASN A 21 32.19 2.58 6.47
C ASN A 21 31.05 3.31 7.19
N PRO A 22 31.00 4.66 7.11
CA PRO A 22 29.97 5.44 7.78
C PRO A 22 28.56 5.06 7.40
N THR A 23 28.29 4.68 6.14
CA THR A 23 26.96 4.34 5.67
C THR A 23 26.41 3.04 6.28
N TYR A 24 27.27 2.14 6.70
CA TYR A 24 26.84 0.88 7.34
C TYR A 24 26.40 1.12 8.78
N TRP A 25 27.20 1.77 9.59
CA TRP A 25 26.86 1.94 10.99
C TRP A 25 25.88 3.10 11.26
N MET A 26 25.82 4.12 10.40
CA MET A 26 24.86 5.22 10.52
C MET A 26 23.41 4.77 10.48
N GLN A 27 23.11 3.64 9.82
CA GLN A 27 21.77 3.07 9.81
C GLN A 27 21.30 2.59 11.19
N PHE A 28 22.23 2.33 12.10
CA PHE A 28 21.96 1.84 13.44
C PHE A 28 22.11 2.90 14.53
N VAL A 29 22.43 4.14 14.18
CA VAL A 29 22.67 5.22 15.14
C VAL A 29 21.48 5.45 16.08
N GLU A 30 20.26 5.30 15.61
CA GLU A 30 19.09 5.50 16.47
C GLU A 30 18.91 4.43 17.55
N GLU A 31 19.50 3.25 17.33
CA GLU A 31 19.47 2.11 18.26
C GLU A 31 20.69 2.13 19.23
N CYS A 32 21.60 3.08 19.03
CA CYS A 32 22.79 3.23 19.85
C CYS A 32 22.55 4.20 21.01
N ASP A 33 23.41 4.09 22.04
CA ASP A 33 23.47 5.11 23.11
C ASP A 33 23.86 6.46 22.50
N ARG A 34 22.99 7.44 22.63
CA ARG A 34 23.18 8.79 22.10
C ARG A 34 24.29 9.56 22.77
N ASN A 35 24.70 9.13 23.95
CA ASN A 35 25.80 9.70 24.69
C ASN A 35 27.15 9.06 24.35
N ASP A 36 27.18 8.07 23.45
CA ASP A 36 28.43 7.46 23.00
C ASP A 36 29.25 8.46 22.20
N PRO A 37 30.41 8.89 22.71
CA PRO A 37 31.24 9.93 22.03
C PRO A 37 31.79 9.49 20.67
N ARG A 38 31.66 8.21 20.32
CA ARG A 38 32.07 7.68 19.02
C ARG A 38 31.00 7.91 17.93
N LEU A 39 29.78 8.34 18.32
CA LEU A 39 28.72 8.65 17.37
C LEU A 39 28.82 10.12 16.96
N PRO A 40 29.28 10.43 15.74
CA PRO A 40 29.52 11.80 15.32
C PRO A 40 28.22 12.59 15.03
N LEU A 41 27.07 11.90 15.01
CA LEU A 41 25.78 12.51 14.72
C LEU A 41 24.95 12.58 16.00
N ALA A 42 25.00 13.75 16.65
CA ALA A 42 24.04 14.06 17.70
C ALA A 42 22.61 14.10 17.14
N SER A 43 21.60 13.77 18.00
CA SER A 43 20.21 14.11 17.68
C SER A 43 20.14 15.51 17.01
N PRO A 44 19.48 15.73 15.89
CA PRO A 44 18.24 15.08 15.42
C PRO A 44 18.41 14.05 14.29
N TYR A 45 19.60 13.71 13.88
CA TYR A 45 19.85 12.87 12.70
C TYR A 45 19.60 11.39 13.00
N LYS A 46 18.31 10.98 12.94
CA LYS A 46 17.87 9.62 13.20
C LYS A 46 17.33 8.95 11.95
N ALA A 47 17.43 7.62 11.94
CA ALA A 47 16.87 6.78 10.88
C ALA A 47 17.48 7.09 9.51
N PHE A 48 18.80 7.04 9.45
CA PHE A 48 19.57 7.24 8.24
C PHE A 48 19.14 6.29 7.12
N SER A 49 18.98 6.86 5.94
CA SER A 49 18.82 6.17 4.66
C SER A 49 19.54 6.98 3.58
N TYR A 50 19.97 6.37 2.51
CA TYR A 50 20.67 7.08 1.44
C TYR A 50 20.56 6.35 0.10
N TYR A 51 20.87 7.07 -0.96
CA TYR A 51 21.24 6.53 -2.26
C TYR A 51 22.36 7.37 -2.87
N THR A 52 23.00 6.83 -3.91
CA THR A 52 24.00 7.56 -4.70
C THR A 52 23.39 7.99 -6.02
N LEU A 53 23.62 9.25 -6.41
CA LEU A 53 23.12 9.83 -7.65
C LEU A 53 23.71 9.14 -8.89
N ALA A 54 23.27 9.55 -10.08
CA ALA A 54 23.71 8.99 -11.35
C ALA A 54 25.20 9.24 -11.65
N ASP A 55 25.84 10.18 -10.97
CA ASP A 55 27.28 10.42 -11.05
C ASP A 55 28.11 9.38 -10.28
N ASP A 56 27.48 8.44 -9.60
CA ASP A 56 28.04 7.38 -8.76
C ASP A 56 29.01 7.86 -7.66
N THR A 57 29.02 9.14 -7.37
CA THR A 57 29.88 9.78 -6.37
C THR A 57 29.10 10.57 -5.32
N THR A 58 28.07 11.28 -5.74
CA THR A 58 27.27 12.12 -4.84
C THR A 58 26.23 11.27 -4.13
N MET A 59 26.37 11.15 -2.82
CA MET A 59 25.38 10.50 -1.95
C MET A 59 24.37 11.52 -1.46
N VAL A 60 23.09 11.15 -1.46
CA VAL A 60 21.99 11.90 -0.85
C VAL A 60 21.47 11.11 0.33
N ALA A 61 21.55 11.72 1.50
CA ALA A 61 21.09 11.12 2.75
C ALA A 61 19.75 11.70 3.21
N PHE A 62 19.00 10.88 3.92
CA PHE A 62 17.71 11.19 4.51
C PHE A 62 17.70 10.82 5.97
N TRP A 63 17.08 11.66 6.78
CA TRP A 63 16.77 11.43 8.18
C TRP A 63 15.31 11.78 8.46
N LYS A 64 14.84 11.51 9.66
CA LYS A 64 13.52 11.96 10.10
C LYS A 64 13.31 13.46 9.83
N HIS A 65 12.06 13.88 9.73
CA HIS A 65 11.67 15.28 9.45
C HIS A 65 12.08 15.78 8.07
N ALA A 66 12.22 14.87 7.09
CA ALA A 66 12.69 15.17 5.73
C ALA A 66 14.02 15.94 5.68
N LEU A 67 14.86 15.75 6.68
CA LEU A 67 16.20 16.31 6.64
C LEU A 67 17.02 15.58 5.58
N THR A 68 17.69 16.34 4.73
CA THR A 68 18.54 15.84 3.65
C THR A 68 19.89 16.53 3.64
N SER A 69 20.90 15.82 3.18
CA SER A 69 22.23 16.36 2.97
C SER A 69 22.94 15.57 1.87
N GLN A 70 24.02 16.11 1.37
CA GLN A 70 24.85 15.46 0.35
C GLN A 70 26.25 15.21 0.86
N SER A 71 26.84 14.11 0.39
CA SER A 71 28.24 13.76 0.63
C SER A 71 28.90 13.37 -0.69
N ARG A 72 30.19 13.72 -0.84
CA ARG A 72 31.02 13.33 -1.99
C ARG A 72 32.27 12.54 -1.57
N ASP A 73 32.33 12.12 -0.34
CA ASP A 73 33.46 11.39 0.24
C ASP A 73 33.05 10.07 0.91
N GLY A 74 31.97 9.47 0.41
CA GLY A 74 31.48 8.18 0.91
C GLY A 74 30.78 8.29 2.28
N GLY A 75 30.18 9.44 2.59
CA GLY A 75 29.44 9.65 3.84
C GLY A 75 30.29 10.05 5.04
N LYS A 76 31.56 10.40 4.81
CA LYS A 76 32.45 10.87 5.90
C LYS A 76 32.11 12.31 6.31
N THR A 77 31.82 13.16 5.34
CA THR A 77 31.35 14.53 5.58
C THR A 77 30.09 14.81 4.79
N TRP A 78 29.24 15.69 5.32
CA TRP A 78 27.95 16.05 4.77
C TRP A 78 27.82 17.55 4.62
N THR A 79 27.11 18.01 3.58
CA THR A 79 26.81 19.43 3.39
C THR A 79 26.03 19.99 4.57
N GLN A 80 26.39 21.19 5.01
CA GLN A 80 25.75 21.89 6.12
C GLN A 80 25.20 23.24 5.65
N PRO A 81 24.07 23.71 6.19
CA PRO A 81 23.17 22.99 7.09
C PRO A 81 22.40 21.87 6.38
N VAL A 82 21.99 20.85 7.12
CA VAL A 82 21.10 19.81 6.63
C VAL A 82 19.73 20.44 6.36
N LYS A 83 19.22 20.26 5.16
CA LYS A 83 18.00 20.92 4.69
C LYS A 83 16.86 19.92 4.58
N ARG A 84 15.64 20.42 4.69
CA ARG A 84 14.46 19.66 4.29
C ARG A 84 14.46 19.51 2.77
N ALA A 85 14.22 18.30 2.26
CA ALA A 85 14.08 18.05 0.83
C ALA A 85 12.89 18.82 0.26
N GLN A 86 13.05 19.36 -0.94
CA GLN A 86 11.92 19.96 -1.66
C GLN A 86 10.95 18.88 -2.14
N GLY A 87 9.66 19.21 -2.13
CA GLY A 87 8.60 18.29 -2.55
C GLY A 87 8.20 17.26 -1.50
N PHE A 88 8.80 17.27 -0.31
CA PHE A 88 8.37 16.40 0.78
C PHE A 88 7.34 17.06 1.69
N VAL A 89 6.22 16.37 1.85
CA VAL A 89 5.30 16.59 2.97
C VAL A 89 5.67 15.58 4.05
N ASN A 90 6.14 16.01 5.19
CA ASN A 90 6.88 15.16 6.09
C ASN A 90 6.19 14.89 7.43
N SER A 91 6.34 13.66 7.88
CA SER A 91 6.14 13.27 9.28
C SER A 91 7.48 13.16 10.02
N ASN A 92 7.42 12.89 11.33
CA ASN A 92 8.59 12.51 12.14
C ASN A 92 9.04 11.06 11.95
N ALA A 93 8.53 10.36 10.94
CA ALA A 93 8.77 8.94 10.68
C ALA A 93 10.09 8.71 9.91
N LYS A 94 10.47 7.45 9.76
CA LYS A 94 11.60 7.03 8.92
C LYS A 94 11.29 7.31 7.45
N ILE A 95 12.34 7.65 6.70
CA ILE A 95 12.32 7.78 5.25
C ILE A 95 13.24 6.71 4.69
N TRP A 96 12.81 6.02 3.65
CA TRP A 96 13.65 5.13 2.86
C TRP A 96 13.92 5.75 1.51
N GLY A 97 15.18 5.89 1.13
CA GLY A 97 15.59 6.33 -0.21
C GLY A 97 16.22 5.18 -0.98
N GLN A 98 15.93 5.07 -2.27
CA GLN A 98 16.45 4.06 -3.17
C GLN A 98 16.58 4.57 -4.60
N ARG A 99 17.69 4.22 -5.29
CA ARG A 99 17.78 4.32 -6.74
C ARG A 99 17.08 3.12 -7.36
N LEU A 100 16.27 3.36 -8.38
CA LEU A 100 15.43 2.34 -9.02
C LEU A 100 16.11 1.74 -10.25
N SER A 101 15.59 0.61 -10.74
CA SER A 101 16.14 -0.11 -11.89
C SER A 101 16.05 0.65 -13.21
N ASP A 102 15.11 1.59 -13.34
CA ASP A 102 14.97 2.49 -14.49
C ASP A 102 15.88 3.74 -14.41
N GLY A 103 16.74 3.82 -13.39
CA GLY A 103 17.64 4.93 -13.14
C GLY A 103 17.02 6.11 -12.41
N SER A 104 15.72 6.12 -12.15
CA SER A 104 15.06 7.11 -11.30
C SER A 104 15.32 6.85 -9.82
N PHE A 105 14.83 7.74 -8.97
CA PHE A 105 14.99 7.67 -7.52
C PHE A 105 13.65 7.73 -6.83
N ALA A 106 13.51 7.02 -5.73
CA ALA A 106 12.31 7.02 -4.91
C ALA A 106 12.63 7.26 -3.45
N THR A 107 11.73 7.95 -2.76
CA THR A 107 11.70 8.02 -1.30
C THR A 107 10.36 7.60 -0.79
N VAL A 108 10.37 6.72 0.21
CA VAL A 108 9.17 6.16 0.84
C VAL A 108 9.08 6.68 2.26
N TYR A 109 7.94 7.25 2.60
CA TYR A 109 7.72 7.90 3.90
C TYR A 109 6.22 8.06 4.21
N ASN A 110 5.91 8.55 5.40
CA ASN A 110 4.55 8.92 5.77
C ASN A 110 4.36 10.44 5.56
N PRO A 111 3.49 10.88 4.63
CA PRO A 111 3.35 12.30 4.29
C PRO A 111 2.43 13.08 5.24
N SER A 112 2.34 12.67 6.51
CA SER A 112 1.51 13.32 7.53
C SER A 112 2.16 13.26 8.91
N GLU A 113 1.63 13.97 9.87
CA GLU A 113 2.06 13.91 11.28
C GLU A 113 1.73 12.56 11.92
N TYR A 114 0.65 11.95 11.47
CA TYR A 114 0.27 10.58 11.80
C TYR A 114 1.06 9.64 10.89
N ARG A 115 1.50 8.52 11.34
CA ARG A 115 2.27 7.57 10.52
C ARG A 115 1.37 6.80 9.55
N TRP A 116 0.59 7.54 8.77
CA TRP A 116 -0.38 7.10 7.80
C TRP A 116 -0.69 8.21 6.79
N PRO A 117 -0.89 7.92 5.49
CA PRO A 117 -0.60 6.64 4.83
C PRO A 117 0.91 6.40 4.65
N LEU A 118 1.30 5.29 4.01
CA LEU A 118 2.63 5.09 3.46
C LEU A 118 2.60 5.48 1.98
N ALA A 119 3.51 6.37 1.60
CA ALA A 119 3.56 6.89 0.25
C ALA A 119 4.98 6.89 -0.32
N VAL A 120 5.09 7.00 -1.64
CA VAL A 120 6.34 7.12 -2.38
C VAL A 120 6.36 8.38 -3.22
N SER A 121 7.44 9.14 -3.13
CA SER A 121 7.75 10.23 -4.04
C SER A 121 8.86 9.80 -4.98
N ALA A 122 8.72 10.11 -6.27
CA ALA A 122 9.71 9.82 -7.29
C ALA A 122 10.43 11.08 -7.76
N SER A 123 11.69 10.89 -8.15
CA SER A 123 12.58 11.91 -8.68
C SER A 123 13.38 11.35 -9.86
N ARG A 124 13.65 12.16 -10.86
CA ARG A 124 14.52 11.78 -11.98
C ARG A 124 15.99 12.06 -11.70
N ASP A 125 16.28 13.09 -10.92
CA ASP A 125 17.64 13.53 -10.58
C ASP A 125 18.08 13.13 -9.17
N GLY A 126 17.15 12.64 -8.34
CA GLY A 126 17.40 12.28 -6.95
C GLY A 126 17.43 13.47 -5.99
N ILE A 127 17.03 14.65 -6.43
CA ILE A 127 17.03 15.90 -5.66
C ILE A 127 15.62 16.50 -5.60
N ASP A 128 14.96 16.62 -6.77
CA ASP A 128 13.64 17.23 -6.90
C ASP A 128 12.58 16.13 -7.05
N TYR A 129 11.61 16.09 -6.13
CA TYR A 129 10.56 15.09 -6.10
C TYR A 129 9.27 15.68 -6.67
N THR A 130 8.71 15.04 -7.68
CA THR A 130 7.63 15.58 -8.49
C THR A 130 6.33 14.79 -8.39
N THR A 131 6.34 13.61 -7.77
CA THR A 131 5.15 12.75 -7.62
C THR A 131 4.97 12.32 -6.18
N LEU A 132 3.74 12.00 -5.83
CA LEU A 132 3.38 11.38 -4.55
C LEU A 132 2.33 10.31 -4.83
N ASN A 133 2.70 9.05 -4.65
CA ASN A 133 1.85 7.90 -4.91
C ASN A 133 1.61 7.11 -3.64
N LEU A 134 0.42 6.53 -3.52
CA LEU A 134 0.04 5.70 -2.39
C LEU A 134 0.68 4.31 -2.50
N ILE A 135 1.33 3.85 -1.43
CA ILE A 135 1.75 2.45 -1.27
C ILE A 135 0.75 1.70 -0.40
N GLN A 136 0.45 2.24 0.79
CA GLN A 136 -0.46 1.61 1.75
C GLN A 136 -1.32 2.66 2.42
N GLY A 137 -2.61 2.59 2.16
CA GLY A 137 -3.63 3.46 2.76
C GLY A 137 -4.59 2.73 3.69
N GLU A 138 -4.70 1.41 3.51
CA GLU A 138 -5.51 0.58 4.40
C GLU A 138 -4.77 0.34 5.72
N VAL A 139 -5.47 0.50 6.82
CA VAL A 139 -4.92 0.25 8.16
C VAL A 139 -5.88 -0.67 8.89
N PRO A 140 -5.47 -1.90 9.20
CA PRO A 140 -6.27 -2.82 9.99
C PRO A 140 -6.44 -2.28 11.42
N PRO A 141 -7.47 -2.70 12.13
CA PRO A 141 -7.65 -2.38 13.53
C PRO A 141 -6.44 -2.83 14.37
N MET A 142 -6.08 -2.01 15.36
CA MET A 142 -5.08 -2.46 16.35
C MET A 142 -5.67 -3.57 17.22
N ARG A 143 -4.94 -4.68 17.32
CA ARG A 143 -5.33 -5.84 18.11
C ARG A 143 -4.84 -5.78 19.55
N TYR A 144 -3.75 -5.05 19.78
CA TYR A 144 -3.09 -5.01 21.09
C TYR A 144 -2.92 -3.57 21.56
N GLY A 145 -3.32 -3.29 22.79
CA GLY A 145 -3.00 -2.05 23.47
C GLY A 145 -1.53 -1.97 23.88
N GLY A 146 -1.08 -0.83 24.35
CA GLY A 146 0.25 -0.64 24.94
C GLY A 146 0.78 0.78 24.82
N ASN A 147 1.74 1.09 25.69
CA ASN A 147 2.46 2.37 25.65
C ASN A 147 3.26 2.46 24.34
N TYR A 148 3.28 3.66 23.77
CA TYR A 148 3.99 3.94 22.50
C TYR A 148 3.46 3.21 21.28
N LYS A 149 2.29 2.59 21.36
CA LYS A 149 1.58 2.09 20.18
C LYS A 149 1.14 3.27 19.30
N SER A 150 1.19 3.05 18.01
CA SER A 150 0.63 3.95 17.00
C SER A 150 0.21 3.12 15.80
N TYR A 151 -0.95 3.41 15.26
CA TYR A 151 -1.46 2.75 14.07
C TYR A 151 -0.75 3.25 12.81
N GLY A 152 -0.96 2.52 11.74
CA GLY A 152 -0.49 2.81 10.40
C GLY A 152 0.83 2.13 10.04
N PRO A 153 1.17 2.21 8.74
CA PRO A 153 2.39 1.64 8.18
C PRO A 153 3.58 2.52 8.52
N GLN A 154 4.54 1.98 9.26
CA GLN A 154 5.67 2.76 9.78
C GLN A 154 6.97 1.95 9.80
N TYR A 155 8.11 2.62 10.06
CA TYR A 155 9.43 2.02 10.08
C TYR A 155 9.83 1.35 8.77
N VAL A 156 9.47 1.98 7.65
CA VAL A 156 9.75 1.45 6.33
C VAL A 156 11.25 1.27 6.07
N ARG A 157 11.57 0.15 5.42
CA ARG A 157 12.88 -0.12 4.83
C ARG A 157 12.74 -0.88 3.53
N GLY A 158 13.62 -0.60 2.59
CA GLY A 158 13.84 -1.48 1.43
C GLY A 158 14.67 -2.69 1.82
N ILE A 159 14.68 -3.70 0.96
CA ILE A 159 15.39 -4.97 1.20
C ILE A 159 16.89 -4.79 1.06
N LEU A 160 17.33 -3.99 0.09
CA LEU A 160 18.74 -3.69 -0.14
C LEU A 160 19.02 -2.21 0.09
N PRO A 161 20.04 -1.87 0.89
CA PRO A 161 20.40 -0.48 1.18
C PRO A 161 21.09 0.22 0.00
N GLY A 162 21.03 1.53 -0.01
CA GLY A 162 21.71 2.37 -0.99
C GLY A 162 21.14 2.17 -2.41
N ASN A 163 22.01 1.78 -3.33
CA ASN A 163 21.65 1.51 -4.72
C ASN A 163 21.42 0.04 -5.01
N GLY A 164 21.27 -0.78 -3.98
CA GLY A 164 20.97 -2.20 -4.15
C GLY A 164 19.59 -2.39 -4.81
N LEU A 165 19.54 -3.30 -5.79
CA LEU A 165 18.32 -3.64 -6.53
C LEU A 165 18.05 -5.15 -6.39
N PRO A 166 16.80 -5.55 -6.09
CA PRO A 166 16.38 -6.94 -6.25
C PRO A 166 16.49 -7.42 -7.70
N ASP A 167 16.66 -8.72 -7.89
CA ASP A 167 16.87 -9.33 -9.22
C ASP A 167 15.69 -9.11 -10.16
N ASP A 168 14.47 -8.95 -9.64
CA ASP A 168 13.26 -8.69 -10.42
C ASP A 168 13.11 -7.21 -10.83
N GLY A 169 14.04 -6.34 -10.43
CA GLY A 169 14.05 -4.91 -10.74
C GLY A 169 12.98 -4.07 -10.04
N ASN A 170 12.13 -4.65 -9.21
CA ASN A 170 11.10 -3.93 -8.46
C ASN A 170 11.64 -3.38 -7.14
N MET A 171 10.96 -2.38 -6.59
CA MET A 171 11.27 -1.90 -5.26
C MET A 171 10.48 -2.69 -4.22
N TRP A 172 11.19 -3.40 -3.37
CA TRP A 172 10.62 -4.17 -2.28
C TRP A 172 10.80 -3.44 -0.95
N LEU A 173 9.72 -3.35 -0.20
CA LEU A 173 9.66 -2.62 1.06
C LEU A 173 9.14 -3.52 2.17
N ALA A 174 9.75 -3.45 3.34
CA ALA A 174 9.21 -3.99 4.58
C ALA A 174 8.85 -2.84 5.52
N TYR A 175 7.72 -2.96 6.20
CA TYR A 175 7.26 -1.95 7.16
C TYR A 175 6.43 -2.60 8.27
N SER A 176 6.35 -1.93 9.40
CA SER A 176 5.50 -2.38 10.49
C SER A 176 4.10 -1.79 10.34
N MET A 177 3.08 -2.63 10.42
CA MET A 177 1.69 -2.21 10.51
C MET A 177 1.25 -2.17 11.98
N ASN A 178 0.79 -1.01 12.47
CA ASN A 178 0.34 -0.80 13.85
C ASN A 178 1.37 -1.16 14.94
N LYS A 179 2.65 -1.36 14.59
CA LYS A 179 3.67 -1.99 15.44
C LYS A 179 3.27 -3.39 15.93
N GLU A 180 2.54 -4.12 15.14
CA GLU A 180 2.04 -5.46 15.43
C GLU A 180 2.58 -6.49 14.46
N ASP A 181 2.48 -6.18 13.16
CA ASP A 181 2.88 -7.08 12.09
C ASP A 181 3.94 -6.45 11.20
N ILE A 182 4.70 -7.30 10.52
CA ILE A 182 5.62 -6.90 9.45
C ILE A 182 4.93 -7.19 8.12
N TRP A 183 4.79 -6.15 7.34
CA TRP A 183 4.22 -6.20 6.01
C TRP A 183 5.26 -5.96 4.94
N VAL A 184 5.00 -6.49 3.75
CA VAL A 184 5.86 -6.33 2.58
C VAL A 184 5.03 -5.72 1.46
N ALA A 185 5.59 -4.72 0.78
CA ALA A 185 5.03 -4.19 -0.45
C ALA A 185 6.02 -4.37 -1.60
N LYS A 186 5.52 -4.82 -2.74
CA LYS A 186 6.22 -4.83 -4.02
C LYS A 186 5.74 -3.66 -4.85
N VAL A 187 6.61 -2.72 -5.14
CA VAL A 187 6.31 -1.55 -5.96
C VAL A 187 6.93 -1.77 -7.35
N PRO A 188 6.13 -1.86 -8.41
CA PRO A 188 6.64 -2.09 -9.75
C PRO A 188 7.48 -0.90 -10.24
N VAL A 189 8.53 -1.19 -11.01
CA VAL A 189 9.38 -0.18 -11.65
C VAL A 189 9.38 -0.44 -13.16
N PRO A 190 9.10 0.58 -13.98
CA PRO A 190 8.78 1.96 -13.61
C PRO A 190 7.43 2.09 -12.91
N MET A 191 7.32 3.02 -11.96
CA MET A 191 6.07 3.30 -11.27
C MET A 191 5.06 3.92 -12.24
N GLN A 192 3.86 3.35 -12.31
CA GLN A 192 2.77 3.84 -13.15
C GLN A 192 1.68 4.46 -12.28
N THR A 193 1.31 5.69 -12.58
CA THR A 193 0.25 6.42 -11.87
C THR A 193 -1.10 6.34 -12.59
N VAL A 194 -1.09 5.97 -13.86
CA VAL A 194 -2.28 5.87 -14.71
C VAL A 194 -2.17 4.63 -15.60
N ALA A 195 -3.30 3.99 -15.86
CA ALA A 195 -3.38 2.95 -16.86
C ALA A 195 -3.58 3.57 -18.24
N LEU A 196 -2.84 3.09 -19.24
CA LEU A 196 -2.93 3.55 -20.62
C LEU A 196 -3.75 2.60 -21.52
N LYS A 197 -3.98 1.37 -21.06
CA LYS A 197 -4.70 0.33 -21.80
C LYS A 197 -5.87 -0.19 -20.95
N PRO A 198 -6.99 -0.57 -21.58
CA PRO A 198 -8.05 -1.29 -20.89
C PRO A 198 -7.53 -2.54 -20.17
N ALA A 199 -8.22 -2.93 -19.12
CA ALA A 199 -7.93 -4.19 -18.45
C ALA A 199 -8.48 -5.36 -19.30
N ASP A 200 -7.65 -6.40 -19.42
CA ASP A 200 -7.99 -7.67 -20.05
C ASP A 200 -7.19 -8.73 -19.29
N ASP A 201 -7.79 -9.23 -18.22
CA ASP A 201 -7.15 -10.14 -17.28
C ASP A 201 -7.91 -11.46 -17.23
N ASP A 202 -7.33 -12.51 -17.78
CA ASP A 202 -7.91 -13.87 -17.81
C ASP A 202 -7.44 -14.78 -16.64
N PHE A 203 -6.46 -14.28 -15.87
CA PHE A 203 -5.84 -14.98 -14.74
C PHE A 203 -5.25 -16.35 -15.04
N SER A 204 -4.98 -16.66 -16.31
CA SER A 204 -4.27 -17.87 -16.71
C SER A 204 -2.83 -17.89 -16.23
N ASP A 205 -2.21 -16.71 -16.15
CA ASP A 205 -0.88 -16.48 -15.59
C ASP A 205 -1.01 -15.96 -14.15
N PRO A 206 -0.46 -16.65 -13.14
CA PRO A 206 -0.45 -16.17 -11.75
C PRO A 206 0.20 -14.80 -11.58
N GLN A 207 1.12 -14.39 -12.45
CA GLN A 207 1.73 -13.06 -12.43
C GLN A 207 0.75 -11.93 -12.81
N THR A 208 -0.42 -12.24 -13.31
CA THR A 208 -1.50 -11.24 -13.55
C THR A 208 -1.83 -10.46 -12.28
N ILE A 209 -1.61 -11.04 -11.09
CA ILE A 209 -1.80 -10.36 -9.81
C ILE A 209 -0.92 -9.11 -9.67
N ASP A 210 0.24 -9.05 -10.33
CA ASP A 210 1.14 -7.88 -10.30
C ASP A 210 0.54 -6.64 -10.99
N ARG A 211 -0.55 -6.80 -11.73
CA ARG A 211 -1.31 -5.68 -12.34
C ARG A 211 -2.37 -5.10 -11.40
N TRP A 212 -2.57 -5.71 -10.24
CA TRP A 212 -3.55 -5.35 -9.25
C TRP A 212 -2.90 -4.80 -7.99
N ASN A 213 -3.48 -3.75 -7.42
CA ASN A 213 -3.13 -3.32 -6.08
C ASN A 213 -3.90 -4.21 -5.10
N ILE A 214 -3.19 -4.91 -4.26
CA ILE A 214 -3.80 -5.88 -3.34
C ILE A 214 -3.57 -5.48 -1.88
N HIS A 215 -4.60 -5.73 -1.05
CA HIS A 215 -4.52 -5.79 0.40
C HIS A 215 -4.79 -7.24 0.78
N SER A 216 -3.73 -7.94 1.15
CA SER A 216 -3.72 -9.39 1.32
C SER A 216 -3.04 -9.75 2.63
N LEU A 217 -3.80 -10.32 3.55
CA LEU A 217 -3.33 -10.74 4.87
C LEU A 217 -3.13 -12.26 4.93
N VAL A 218 -2.51 -12.71 6.01
CA VAL A 218 -2.33 -14.16 6.26
C VAL A 218 -3.67 -14.88 6.31
N PHE A 219 -4.68 -14.27 6.94
CA PHE A 219 -6.02 -14.85 7.10
C PHE A 219 -7.06 -14.30 6.11
N ALA A 220 -6.69 -13.32 5.29
CA ALA A 220 -7.51 -12.79 4.21
C ALA A 220 -6.68 -12.64 2.92
N PRO A 221 -6.15 -13.76 2.37
CA PRO A 221 -5.28 -13.71 1.20
C PRO A 221 -6.02 -13.36 -0.09
N VAL A 222 -5.32 -12.61 -0.94
CA VAL A 222 -5.65 -12.43 -2.36
C VAL A 222 -4.65 -13.22 -3.18
N SER A 223 -5.13 -14.08 -4.08
CA SER A 223 -4.27 -14.92 -4.93
C SER A 223 -4.85 -15.09 -6.34
N VAL A 224 -4.03 -15.57 -7.25
CA VAL A 224 -4.49 -16.07 -8.56
C VAL A 224 -4.37 -17.59 -8.56
N GLU A 225 -5.49 -18.28 -8.66
CA GLU A 225 -5.56 -19.74 -8.62
C GLU A 225 -6.51 -20.28 -9.69
N LYS A 226 -6.04 -21.24 -10.48
CA LYS A 226 -6.85 -21.97 -11.48
C LYS A 226 -7.64 -21.05 -12.44
N GLY A 227 -7.02 -19.95 -12.88
CA GLY A 227 -7.66 -18.99 -13.78
C GLY A 227 -8.63 -18.01 -13.11
N TRP A 228 -8.54 -17.83 -11.80
CA TRP A 228 -9.37 -16.90 -11.04
C TRP A 228 -8.54 -16.00 -10.14
N LEU A 229 -8.95 -14.76 -10.03
CA LEU A 229 -8.57 -13.90 -8.90
C LEU A 229 -9.43 -14.31 -7.71
N LYS A 230 -8.80 -14.77 -6.65
CA LYS A 230 -9.46 -15.29 -5.45
C LYS A 230 -9.20 -14.35 -4.26
N LEU A 231 -10.28 -13.94 -3.61
CA LEU A 231 -10.28 -13.28 -2.32
C LEU A 231 -10.83 -14.28 -1.31
N ALA A 232 -10.01 -14.71 -0.34
CA ALA A 232 -10.38 -15.71 0.65
C ALA A 232 -10.21 -15.09 2.03
N ASP A 233 -11.32 -14.63 2.60
CA ASP A 233 -11.33 -13.90 3.85
C ASP A 233 -11.79 -14.79 5.01
N GLY A 234 -10.86 -15.10 5.89
CA GLY A 234 -11.09 -15.75 7.18
C GLY A 234 -10.67 -14.86 8.36
N ASP A 235 -10.42 -13.56 8.13
CA ASP A 235 -10.01 -12.63 9.19
C ASP A 235 -11.23 -11.91 9.78
N ALA A 236 -11.45 -12.09 11.07
CA ALA A 236 -12.55 -11.44 11.77
C ALA A 236 -12.38 -9.92 11.91
N SER A 237 -11.19 -9.40 11.71
CA SER A 237 -10.84 -7.99 12.01
C SER A 237 -10.45 -7.18 10.78
N ASP A 238 -10.18 -7.82 9.66
CA ASP A 238 -9.77 -7.13 8.43
C ASP A 238 -10.46 -7.76 7.20
N TYR A 239 -9.96 -7.55 6.00
CA TYR A 239 -10.59 -7.97 4.74
C TYR A 239 -9.56 -8.21 3.64
N ALA A 240 -9.96 -8.95 2.63
CA ALA A 240 -9.22 -9.07 1.37
C ALA A 240 -9.69 -7.98 0.38
N LYS A 241 -8.77 -7.31 -0.30
CA LYS A 241 -9.09 -6.30 -1.32
C LYS A 241 -8.19 -6.45 -2.53
N ALA A 242 -8.78 -6.30 -3.70
CA ALA A 242 -8.06 -6.23 -4.97
C ALA A 242 -8.59 -5.04 -5.79
N GLU A 243 -7.68 -4.20 -6.27
CA GLU A 243 -7.99 -2.99 -7.02
C GLU A 243 -7.25 -2.99 -8.36
N ARG A 244 -8.02 -2.85 -9.45
CA ARG A 244 -7.49 -2.74 -10.81
C ARG A 244 -7.59 -1.31 -11.31
N VAL A 245 -6.46 -0.68 -11.60
CA VAL A 245 -6.43 0.63 -12.26
C VAL A 245 -6.72 0.46 -13.75
N ILE A 246 -7.64 1.27 -14.26
CA ILE A 246 -8.05 1.31 -15.68
C ILE A 246 -7.89 2.73 -16.23
N PRO A 247 -7.86 2.93 -17.56
CA PRO A 247 -7.91 4.26 -18.14
C PRO A 247 -9.13 5.03 -17.64
N ALA A 248 -8.92 6.28 -17.23
CA ALA A 248 -10.00 7.13 -16.75
C ALA A 248 -11.05 7.32 -17.84
N THR A 249 -12.30 7.01 -17.53
CA THR A 249 -13.41 7.06 -18.51
C THR A 249 -14.70 7.57 -17.88
N ARG A 250 -15.55 8.18 -18.69
CA ARG A 250 -16.91 8.58 -18.32
C ARG A 250 -17.97 7.55 -18.73
N LEU A 251 -17.60 6.61 -19.59
CA LEU A 251 -18.45 5.52 -20.05
C LEU A 251 -17.65 4.23 -19.95
N LEU A 252 -17.99 3.38 -19.01
CA LEU A 252 -17.30 2.13 -18.74
C LEU A 252 -18.20 0.95 -19.08
N THR A 253 -17.71 0.05 -19.92
CA THR A 253 -18.25 -1.31 -20.03
C THR A 253 -17.28 -2.26 -19.32
N LEU A 254 -17.81 -3.08 -18.43
CA LEU A 254 -17.07 -4.10 -17.69
C LEU A 254 -17.80 -5.44 -17.85
N ASP A 255 -17.06 -6.47 -18.27
CA ASP A 255 -17.54 -7.86 -18.37
C ASP A 255 -16.63 -8.75 -17.54
N PHE A 256 -17.20 -9.60 -16.68
CA PHE A 256 -16.44 -10.56 -15.88
C PHE A 256 -17.30 -11.72 -15.41
N ASP A 257 -16.66 -12.84 -15.18
CA ASP A 257 -17.28 -13.97 -14.48
C ASP A 257 -17.03 -13.85 -12.99
N MET A 258 -18.06 -14.14 -12.20
CA MET A 258 -18.01 -14.08 -10.75
C MET A 258 -18.51 -15.40 -10.14
N ARG A 259 -17.81 -15.89 -9.13
CA ARG A 259 -18.25 -17.06 -8.34
C ARG A 259 -18.03 -16.76 -6.86
N VAL A 260 -19.10 -16.65 -6.11
CA VAL A 260 -19.06 -16.51 -4.65
C VAL A 260 -19.13 -17.89 -4.02
N GLY A 261 -18.18 -18.23 -3.15
CA GLY A 261 -18.04 -19.57 -2.58
C GLY A 261 -19.11 -19.92 -1.54
N GLN A 262 -19.78 -18.93 -0.97
CA GLN A 262 -20.74 -19.08 0.13
C GLN A 262 -21.88 -18.06 0.04
N ASN A 263 -23.00 -18.34 0.70
CA ASN A 263 -24.17 -17.46 0.77
C ASN A 263 -24.88 -17.51 2.13
N ASP A 264 -24.14 -17.81 3.16
CA ASP A 264 -24.63 -17.96 4.55
C ASP A 264 -23.86 -17.08 5.54
N PHE A 265 -22.74 -16.51 5.13
CA PHE A 265 -21.90 -15.66 5.96
C PHE A 265 -21.05 -14.70 5.11
N GLY A 266 -20.70 -13.52 5.65
CA GLY A 266 -19.85 -12.54 4.99
C GLY A 266 -20.51 -11.81 3.82
N GLU A 267 -19.76 -10.93 3.21
CA GLU A 267 -20.18 -10.24 1.99
C GLU A 267 -19.00 -9.95 1.07
N LEU A 268 -19.28 -9.85 -0.21
CA LEU A 268 -18.34 -9.36 -1.23
C LEU A 268 -18.90 -8.08 -1.84
N GLN A 269 -18.04 -7.11 -2.05
CA GLN A 269 -18.39 -5.84 -2.70
C GLN A 269 -17.55 -5.62 -3.95
N MET A 270 -18.14 -5.00 -4.96
CA MET A 270 -17.45 -4.48 -6.13
C MET A 270 -17.82 -3.01 -6.32
N ASP A 271 -16.82 -2.14 -6.30
CA ASP A 271 -16.98 -0.70 -6.48
C ASP A 271 -16.34 -0.22 -7.78
N LEU A 272 -16.98 0.76 -8.43
CA LEU A 272 -16.35 1.59 -9.45
C LEU A 272 -16.00 2.93 -8.82
N VAL A 273 -14.71 3.27 -8.84
CA VAL A 273 -14.19 4.44 -8.11
C VAL A 273 -13.35 5.34 -9.02
N ASP A 274 -13.19 6.60 -8.59
CA ASP A 274 -12.31 7.57 -9.24
C ASP A 274 -10.85 7.43 -8.74
N ALA A 275 -10.00 8.36 -9.16
CA ALA A 275 -8.60 8.42 -8.75
C ALA A 275 -8.41 8.78 -7.27
N HIS A 276 -9.44 9.30 -6.60
CA HIS A 276 -9.43 9.65 -5.17
C HIS A 276 -10.04 8.56 -4.29
N GLY A 277 -10.49 7.45 -4.90
CA GLY A 277 -11.13 6.36 -4.16
C GLY A 277 -12.62 6.58 -3.88
N MET A 278 -13.24 7.59 -4.48
CA MET A 278 -14.68 7.85 -4.31
C MET A 278 -15.50 6.89 -5.18
N PRO A 279 -16.40 6.10 -4.61
CA PRO A 279 -17.23 5.18 -5.38
C PRO A 279 -18.48 5.86 -5.95
N CYS A 280 -18.86 5.49 -7.20
CA CYS A 280 -20.12 5.92 -7.81
C CYS A 280 -21.18 4.83 -7.88
N THR A 281 -20.77 3.58 -7.90
CA THR A 281 -21.68 2.43 -7.84
C THR A 281 -21.05 1.30 -7.04
N ARG A 282 -21.88 0.46 -6.45
CA ARG A 282 -21.49 -0.70 -5.66
C ARG A 282 -22.42 -1.88 -5.93
N LEU A 283 -21.85 -2.99 -6.35
CA LEU A 283 -22.49 -4.30 -6.31
C LEU A 283 -22.11 -4.99 -5.00
N GLN A 284 -23.04 -5.73 -4.43
CA GLN A 284 -22.86 -6.48 -3.19
C GLN A 284 -23.43 -7.89 -3.34
N TRP A 285 -22.71 -8.87 -2.86
CA TRP A 285 -23.14 -10.25 -2.68
C TRP A 285 -23.24 -10.49 -1.17
N GLN A 286 -24.47 -10.61 -0.71
CA GLN A 286 -24.82 -10.67 0.72
C GLN A 286 -24.87 -12.10 1.22
N ALA A 287 -24.67 -12.30 2.53
CA ALA A 287 -24.71 -13.59 3.20
C ALA A 287 -26.05 -14.37 3.06
N ASP A 288 -27.11 -13.71 2.65
CA ASP A 288 -28.43 -14.33 2.45
C ASP A 288 -28.71 -14.68 0.98
N GLY A 289 -27.67 -14.71 0.14
CA GLY A 289 -27.78 -15.04 -1.28
C GLY A 289 -28.31 -13.92 -2.16
N ARG A 290 -28.48 -12.69 -1.65
CA ARG A 290 -28.91 -11.55 -2.46
C ARG A 290 -27.73 -10.90 -3.18
N MET A 291 -27.91 -10.68 -4.48
CA MET A 291 -27.08 -9.78 -5.27
C MET A 291 -27.76 -8.41 -5.32
N MET A 292 -27.07 -7.39 -4.84
CA MET A 292 -27.64 -6.06 -4.65
C MET A 292 -26.82 -4.99 -5.35
N ILE A 293 -27.49 -3.87 -5.67
CA ILE A 293 -26.83 -2.63 -6.08
C ILE A 293 -27.24 -1.49 -5.17
N LYS A 294 -26.28 -0.65 -4.79
CA LYS A 294 -26.55 0.60 -4.11
C LYS A 294 -27.10 1.63 -5.09
N VAL A 295 -28.30 2.17 -4.81
CA VAL A 295 -28.97 3.18 -5.60
C VAL A 295 -29.21 4.42 -4.75
N GLY A 296 -28.68 5.59 -5.18
CA GLY A 296 -28.74 6.82 -4.40
C GLY A 296 -28.03 6.68 -3.04
N ALA A 297 -28.32 7.59 -2.11
CA ALA A 297 -27.59 7.71 -0.86
C ALA A 297 -27.98 6.69 0.24
N ARG A 298 -29.14 6.03 0.14
CA ARG A 298 -29.72 5.34 1.32
C ARG A 298 -30.15 3.89 1.11
N TYR A 299 -30.41 3.44 -0.11
CA TYR A 299 -31.09 2.15 -0.31
C TYR A 299 -30.36 1.26 -1.32
N ASN A 300 -30.21 0.00 -0.95
CA ASN A 300 -29.77 -1.03 -1.85
C ASN A 300 -30.99 -1.68 -2.54
N THR A 301 -30.82 -2.02 -3.81
CA THR A 301 -31.87 -2.68 -4.61
C THR A 301 -31.42 -4.10 -4.92
N VAL A 302 -32.26 -5.08 -4.63
CA VAL A 302 -32.01 -6.48 -5.01
C VAL A 302 -32.10 -6.61 -6.52
N LEU A 303 -31.06 -7.14 -7.15
CA LEU A 303 -31.00 -7.47 -8.56
C LEU A 303 -31.41 -8.92 -8.80
N ALA A 304 -30.74 -9.84 -8.11
CA ALA A 304 -30.92 -11.28 -8.26
C ALA A 304 -30.63 -11.99 -6.96
N HIS A 305 -30.88 -13.28 -6.93
CA HIS A 305 -30.35 -14.20 -5.93
C HIS A 305 -29.27 -15.05 -6.55
N TYR A 306 -28.20 -15.34 -5.79
CA TYR A 306 -27.11 -16.18 -6.22
C TYR A 306 -27.02 -17.46 -5.38
N GLU A 307 -26.46 -18.48 -5.97
CA GLU A 307 -26.17 -19.76 -5.35
C GLU A 307 -24.68 -19.89 -5.09
N ALA A 308 -24.28 -20.34 -3.91
CA ALA A 308 -22.89 -20.56 -3.56
C ALA A 308 -22.21 -21.54 -4.55
N GLY A 309 -21.00 -21.19 -4.98
CA GLY A 309 -20.21 -22.03 -5.90
C GLY A 309 -20.62 -21.97 -7.38
N LYS A 310 -21.72 -21.30 -7.71
CA LYS A 310 -22.16 -21.10 -9.10
C LYS A 310 -21.47 -19.90 -9.72
N THR A 311 -21.07 -20.03 -10.98
CA THR A 311 -20.50 -18.94 -11.76
C THR A 311 -21.63 -18.14 -12.42
N TYR A 312 -21.54 -16.84 -12.33
CA TYR A 312 -22.44 -15.87 -12.98
C TYR A 312 -21.63 -14.96 -13.90
N HIS A 313 -22.13 -14.73 -15.10
CA HIS A 313 -21.58 -13.74 -16.01
C HIS A 313 -22.18 -12.37 -15.70
N ILE A 314 -21.34 -11.42 -15.33
CA ILE A 314 -21.74 -10.05 -14.99
C ILE A 314 -21.24 -9.10 -16.07
N ARG A 315 -22.17 -8.38 -16.66
CA ARG A 315 -21.85 -7.22 -17.51
C ARG A 315 -22.40 -5.97 -16.88
N LEU A 316 -21.62 -4.89 -16.95
CA LEU A 316 -21.98 -3.60 -16.39
C LEU A 316 -21.67 -2.49 -17.41
N LEU A 317 -22.61 -1.57 -17.58
CA LEU A 317 -22.43 -0.33 -18.32
C LEU A 317 -22.68 0.84 -17.39
N ALA A 318 -21.62 1.56 -16.99
CA ALA A 318 -21.71 2.78 -16.19
C ALA A 318 -21.56 4.02 -17.08
N ASP A 319 -22.56 4.90 -17.02
CA ASP A 319 -22.63 6.15 -17.79
C ASP A 319 -22.69 7.34 -16.84
N LEU A 320 -21.56 8.02 -16.67
CA LEU A 320 -21.46 9.18 -15.77
C LEU A 320 -22.22 10.41 -16.33
N ALA A 321 -22.34 10.54 -17.64
CA ALA A 321 -23.06 11.66 -18.24
C ALA A 321 -24.55 11.58 -17.91
N ASN A 322 -25.12 10.39 -17.98
CA ASN A 322 -26.53 10.12 -17.66
C ASN A 322 -26.72 9.71 -16.18
N ARG A 323 -25.65 9.65 -15.38
CA ARG A 323 -25.67 9.28 -13.95
C ARG A 323 -26.34 7.95 -13.67
N ASN A 324 -26.12 6.97 -14.53
CA ASN A 324 -26.75 5.67 -14.36
C ASN A 324 -25.81 4.51 -14.66
N VAL A 325 -26.23 3.33 -14.19
CA VAL A 325 -25.57 2.06 -14.46
C VAL A 325 -26.62 1.03 -14.86
N THR A 326 -26.32 0.26 -15.87
CA THR A 326 -27.12 -0.92 -16.27
C THR A 326 -26.28 -2.16 -16.03
N ILE A 327 -26.89 -3.18 -15.43
CA ILE A 327 -26.25 -4.43 -15.10
C ILE A 327 -26.97 -5.57 -15.84
N TRP A 328 -26.22 -6.56 -16.29
CA TRP A 328 -26.75 -7.84 -16.76
C TRP A 328 -26.14 -8.96 -15.92
N VAL A 329 -26.97 -9.87 -15.50
CA VAL A 329 -26.59 -11.10 -14.79
C VAL A 329 -27.07 -12.26 -15.66
N ASP A 330 -26.16 -13.06 -16.18
CA ASP A 330 -26.45 -14.15 -17.13
C ASP A 330 -27.37 -13.69 -18.30
N GLY A 331 -27.09 -12.49 -18.84
CA GLY A 331 -27.85 -11.90 -19.92
C GLY A 331 -29.17 -11.21 -19.52
N LYS A 332 -29.66 -11.39 -18.31
CA LYS A 332 -30.85 -10.71 -17.82
C LYS A 332 -30.52 -9.29 -17.39
N LYS A 333 -31.21 -8.32 -18.00
CA LYS A 333 -30.99 -6.88 -17.81
C LYS A 333 -31.68 -6.35 -16.57
N TYR A 334 -30.92 -5.54 -15.79
CA TYR A 334 -31.42 -4.77 -14.66
C TYR A 334 -31.02 -3.31 -14.80
N GLY A 335 -31.97 -2.42 -14.71
CA GLY A 335 -31.73 -0.98 -14.81
C GLY A 335 -32.21 -0.35 -16.14
N PRO A 336 -31.85 0.92 -16.38
CA PRO A 336 -30.81 1.69 -15.67
C PRO A 336 -31.15 1.97 -14.21
N LYS A 337 -30.13 1.99 -13.35
CA LYS A 337 -30.17 2.38 -11.95
C LYS A 337 -29.36 3.64 -11.75
N MET A 338 -29.77 4.50 -10.83
CA MET A 338 -29.05 5.74 -10.52
C MET A 338 -27.73 5.43 -9.82
N LEU A 339 -26.66 6.09 -10.24
CA LEU A 339 -25.40 6.13 -9.47
C LEU A 339 -25.63 6.82 -8.13
N PHE A 340 -24.96 6.38 -7.08
CA PHE A 340 -25.17 6.96 -5.76
C PHE A 340 -24.30 8.19 -5.47
N SER A 341 -23.20 8.40 -6.23
CA SER A 341 -22.45 9.65 -6.18
C SER A 341 -21.98 10.08 -7.57
N PRO A 342 -21.84 11.39 -7.82
CA PRO A 342 -21.29 11.90 -9.06
C PRO A 342 -19.77 11.75 -9.05
N LEU A 343 -19.19 11.33 -10.20
CA LEU A 343 -17.75 11.35 -10.45
C LEU A 343 -17.46 12.07 -11.75
N GLU A 344 -16.25 12.59 -11.90
CA GLU A 344 -15.76 13.11 -13.18
C GLU A 344 -15.31 11.98 -14.11
N SER A 345 -14.69 10.94 -13.55
CA SER A 345 -14.27 9.75 -14.28
C SER A 345 -14.23 8.53 -13.37
N ILE A 346 -14.36 7.34 -13.95
CA ILE A 346 -14.06 6.05 -13.31
C ILE A 346 -12.66 5.67 -13.76
N SER A 347 -11.80 5.32 -12.81
CA SER A 347 -10.42 4.93 -13.08
C SER A 347 -9.97 3.66 -12.36
N ARG A 348 -10.83 3.06 -11.52
CA ARG A 348 -10.53 1.83 -10.78
C ARG A 348 -11.75 0.95 -10.60
N ILE A 349 -11.49 -0.35 -10.58
CA ILE A 349 -12.43 -1.40 -10.20
C ILE A 349 -11.89 -2.03 -8.92
N VAL A 350 -12.73 -2.08 -7.88
CA VAL A 350 -12.32 -2.57 -6.56
C VAL A 350 -13.20 -3.73 -6.16
N PHE A 351 -12.60 -4.86 -5.82
CA PHE A 351 -13.25 -5.98 -5.13
C PHE A 351 -12.78 -6.03 -3.70
N ARG A 352 -13.71 -6.23 -2.78
CA ARG A 352 -13.42 -6.27 -1.35
C ARG A 352 -14.38 -7.21 -0.63
N THR A 353 -13.85 -7.98 0.30
CA THR A 353 -14.66 -8.73 1.27
C THR A 353 -14.99 -7.86 2.47
N GLY A 354 -16.01 -8.27 3.24
CA GLY A 354 -16.41 -7.62 4.48
C GLY A 354 -17.19 -6.32 4.33
N ALA A 355 -17.75 -5.88 5.43
CA ALA A 355 -18.58 -4.69 5.50
C ALA A 355 -17.79 -3.42 5.15
N GLN A 356 -18.50 -2.42 4.66
CA GLN A 356 -17.90 -1.12 4.40
C GLN A 356 -17.49 -0.45 5.71
N ARG A 357 -16.28 0.10 5.76
CA ARG A 357 -15.84 0.95 6.85
C ARG A 357 -16.47 2.34 6.73
N PHE A 358 -16.98 2.85 7.84
CA PHE A 358 -17.51 4.20 7.95
C PHE A 358 -16.46 5.11 8.57
N THR A 359 -16.28 6.30 7.98
CA THR A 359 -15.46 7.38 8.53
C THR A 359 -14.16 6.95 9.23
N PRO A 360 -13.24 6.23 8.56
CA PRO A 360 -11.95 5.93 9.15
C PRO A 360 -11.18 7.22 9.44
N THR A 361 -10.59 7.29 10.62
CA THR A 361 -9.73 8.40 11.04
C THR A 361 -8.36 7.84 11.43
N PRO A 362 -7.33 8.70 11.59
CA PRO A 362 -6.06 8.24 12.14
C PRO A 362 -6.17 7.58 13.52
N ASP A 363 -7.16 7.95 14.32
CA ASP A 363 -7.41 7.35 15.64
C ASP A 363 -8.28 6.10 15.58
N THR A 364 -9.14 6.02 14.58
CA THR A 364 -10.04 4.91 14.33
C THR A 364 -9.98 4.53 12.86
N PRO A 365 -8.91 3.90 12.39
CA PRO A 365 -8.73 3.55 10.97
C PRO A 365 -9.73 2.47 10.50
N ALA A 366 -10.36 1.77 11.41
CA ALA A 366 -11.53 0.94 11.17
C ALA A 366 -12.81 1.74 11.45
N ASP A 367 -13.95 1.23 10.99
CA ASP A 367 -15.29 1.80 11.22
C ASP A 367 -15.86 1.50 12.63
N ARG A 368 -15.01 1.14 13.58
CA ARG A 368 -15.37 0.89 14.98
C ARG A 368 -15.05 2.09 15.85
N LEU A 369 -15.86 2.27 16.86
CA LEU A 369 -15.63 3.30 17.87
C LEU A 369 -14.46 2.92 18.78
N PRO A 370 -13.71 3.91 19.31
CA PRO A 370 -12.68 3.64 20.30
C PRO A 370 -13.23 2.87 21.50
N GLY A 371 -12.55 1.78 21.88
CA GLY A 371 -12.94 0.95 23.03
C GLY A 371 -13.89 -0.20 22.70
N GLU A 372 -14.36 -0.34 21.46
CA GLU A 372 -15.07 -1.56 21.04
C GLU A 372 -14.11 -2.73 20.95
N ASP A 373 -14.54 -3.89 21.46
CA ASP A 373 -13.77 -5.12 21.33
C ASP A 373 -13.80 -5.57 19.88
N MET A 374 -12.64 -5.78 19.32
CA MET A 374 -12.45 -6.17 17.92
C MET A 374 -12.51 -7.68 17.70
N THR A 375 -12.57 -8.46 18.80
CA THR A 375 -12.42 -9.92 18.75
C THR A 375 -13.73 -10.67 18.54
N ASP A 376 -14.88 -10.04 18.83
CA ASP A 376 -16.15 -10.76 18.97
C ASP A 376 -17.09 -10.66 17.76
N GLU A 377 -16.75 -9.87 16.72
CA GLU A 377 -17.58 -9.77 15.53
C GLU A 377 -16.82 -10.22 14.28
N PRO A 378 -17.08 -11.41 13.77
CA PRO A 378 -16.58 -11.83 12.47
C PRO A 378 -17.09 -10.86 11.39
N GLN A 379 -16.17 -10.28 10.62
CA GLN A 379 -16.53 -9.28 9.62
C GLN A 379 -16.89 -9.90 8.27
N SER A 380 -16.22 -10.95 7.89
CA SER A 380 -16.56 -11.70 6.69
C SER A 380 -15.73 -12.97 6.58
N ALA A 381 -16.22 -13.91 5.83
CA ALA A 381 -15.46 -14.93 5.16
C ALA A 381 -16.02 -15.06 3.75
N ALA A 382 -15.21 -14.94 2.72
CA ALA A 382 -15.66 -15.04 1.35
C ALA A 382 -14.78 -16.00 0.53
#